data_dc2d06a16b56b8fd660c93347d252d38
#
_entry.id   dc2d06a16b56b8fd660c93347d252d38
#
_cell.length_a   1.000
_cell.length_b   1.000
_cell.length_c   1.000
_cell.angle_alpha   90.00
_cell.angle_beta   90.00
_cell.angle_gamma   90.00
#
_symmetry.space_group_name_H-M   'P 1'
#
loop_
_entity.id
_entity.type
_entity.pdbx_description
1 polymer ?
#
loop_
_entity_poly.entity_id
_entity_poly.type
_entity_poly.pdbx_seq_one_letter_code
_entity_poly.pdbx_strand_id
1 'polypeptide(L)'
;MKVVVCEDTDWLLSEEAFSIYAPCMYHPTCEDYKTQMEGYLHDSSVKVFVCEDRNRKTGMMVLKLSEAAAEIIGIAVSEKFRHRGIGKQLILSAMELDGIGRIEAQTDDDSIGFYRRCGFSEEKSIIDYPDGSVVRYNCFLNK
;
A
#
# COMPACT_ATOMS: atom_id res chain seq x y z
N MET A 1 -7.54 5.26 -16.72
CA MET A 1 -6.95 4.84 -15.45
C MET A 1 -6.26 3.51 -15.63
N LYS A 2 -4.98 3.44 -15.30
CA LYS A 2 -4.14 2.26 -15.55
C LYS A 2 -3.21 2.04 -14.36
N VAL A 3 -3.09 0.79 -13.90
CA VAL A 3 -2.16 0.42 -12.84
C VAL A 3 -0.95 -0.27 -13.47
N VAL A 4 0.24 0.18 -13.12
CA VAL A 4 1.50 -0.38 -13.63
C VAL A 4 2.48 -0.59 -12.49
N VAL A 5 3.41 -1.53 -12.68
CA VAL A 5 4.59 -1.62 -11.81
C VAL A 5 5.49 -0.46 -12.19
N CYS A 6 5.77 0.41 -11.23
CA CYS A 6 6.53 1.63 -11.51
C CYS A 6 8.03 1.36 -11.48
N GLU A 7 8.70 1.70 -12.58
CA GLU A 7 10.15 1.58 -12.70
C GLU A 7 10.82 2.97 -12.77
N ASP A 8 10.03 4.03 -12.68
CA ASP A 8 10.54 5.41 -12.69
C ASP A 8 11.11 5.77 -11.32
N THR A 9 12.37 5.45 -11.11
CA THR A 9 13.07 5.68 -9.84
C THR A 9 13.08 7.15 -9.46
N ASP A 10 13.28 8.05 -10.42
CA ASP A 10 13.33 9.48 -10.14
C ASP A 10 11.99 9.98 -9.59
N TRP A 11 10.89 9.54 -10.18
CA TRP A 11 9.58 9.91 -9.67
C TRP A 11 9.31 9.29 -8.29
N LEU A 12 9.66 8.01 -8.10
CA LEU A 12 9.45 7.32 -6.82
C LEU A 12 10.20 8.00 -5.66
N LEU A 13 11.31 8.65 -5.94
CA LEU A 13 12.09 9.37 -4.94
C LEU A 13 11.75 10.86 -4.88
N SER A 14 10.71 11.31 -5.58
CA SER A 14 10.33 12.71 -5.64
C SER A 14 9.45 13.16 -4.47
N GLU A 15 9.35 14.47 -4.29
CA GLU A 15 8.43 15.06 -3.32
C GLU A 15 6.97 14.77 -3.65
N GLU A 16 6.63 14.67 -4.93
CA GLU A 16 5.27 14.31 -5.37
C GLU A 16 4.89 12.92 -4.87
N ALA A 17 5.75 11.93 -5.07
CA ALA A 17 5.51 10.58 -4.58
C ALA A 17 5.42 10.55 -3.06
N PHE A 18 6.30 11.28 -2.37
CA PHE A 18 6.22 11.40 -0.92
C PHE A 18 4.86 11.96 -0.48
N SER A 19 4.37 13.00 -1.15
CA SER A 19 3.10 13.62 -0.77
C SER A 19 1.91 12.65 -0.88
N ILE A 20 1.97 11.71 -1.81
CA ILE A 20 0.95 10.67 -1.95
C ILE A 20 1.08 9.62 -0.84
N TYR A 21 2.29 9.18 -0.56
CA TYR A 21 2.56 8.07 0.36
C TYR A 21 2.64 8.46 1.84
N ALA A 22 2.80 9.74 2.14
CA ALA A 22 2.96 10.23 3.52
C ALA A 22 1.91 9.69 4.51
N PRO A 23 0.61 9.55 4.14
CA PRO A 23 -0.37 9.00 5.06
C PRO A 23 -0.10 7.55 5.52
N CYS A 24 0.77 6.83 4.83
CA CYS A 24 1.17 5.46 5.21
C CYS A 24 2.30 5.44 6.24
N MET A 25 2.87 6.59 6.56
CA MET A 25 4.06 6.69 7.40
C MET A 25 3.71 7.28 8.76
N TYR A 26 4.43 6.82 9.80
CA TYR A 26 4.39 7.41 11.12
C TYR A 26 5.39 8.58 11.14
N HIS A 27 4.93 9.78 11.53
CA HIS A 27 5.72 11.01 11.51
C HIS A 27 6.46 11.21 10.17
N PRO A 28 5.72 11.36 9.05
CA PRO A 28 6.33 11.36 7.73
C PRO A 28 7.25 12.55 7.50
N THR A 29 8.47 12.27 6.99
CA THR A 29 9.38 13.27 6.45
C THR A 29 9.82 12.81 5.07
N CYS A 30 10.14 13.77 4.20
CA CYS A 30 10.60 13.44 2.85
C CYS A 30 11.92 12.64 2.88
N GLU A 31 12.79 12.95 3.83
CA GLU A 31 14.05 12.22 4.01
C GLU A 31 13.82 10.76 4.37
N ASP A 32 12.96 10.49 5.36
CA ASP A 32 12.62 9.13 5.76
C ASP A 32 11.94 8.36 4.64
N TYR A 33 11.05 9.04 3.90
CA TYR A 33 10.41 8.43 2.74
C TYR A 33 11.44 7.97 1.71
N LYS A 34 12.40 8.84 1.36
CA LYS A 34 13.43 8.50 0.38
C LYS A 34 14.26 7.31 0.84
N THR A 35 14.63 7.27 2.11
CA THR A 35 15.39 6.16 2.68
C THR A 35 14.60 4.85 2.58
N GLN A 36 13.33 4.87 2.95
CA GLN A 36 12.47 3.69 2.84
C GLN A 36 12.30 3.24 1.39
N MET A 37 12.03 4.19 0.49
CA MET A 37 11.80 3.85 -0.92
C MET A 37 13.06 3.31 -1.58
N GLU A 38 14.23 3.85 -1.27
CA GLU A 38 15.50 3.30 -1.75
C GLU A 38 15.67 1.85 -1.31
N GLY A 39 15.32 1.54 -0.05
CA GLY A 39 15.35 0.16 0.45
C GLY A 39 14.43 -0.76 -0.34
N TYR A 40 13.21 -0.31 -0.65
CA TYR A 40 12.26 -1.09 -1.45
C TYR A 40 12.78 -1.31 -2.87
N LEU A 41 13.38 -0.30 -3.48
CA LEU A 41 13.90 -0.40 -4.85
C LEU A 41 15.09 -1.36 -4.97
N HIS A 42 15.79 -1.63 -3.88
CA HIS A 42 16.90 -2.59 -3.83
C HIS A 42 16.47 -3.99 -3.36
N ASP A 43 15.19 -4.17 -3.02
CA ASP A 43 14.65 -5.45 -2.55
C ASP A 43 13.87 -6.11 -3.69
N SER A 44 14.39 -7.22 -4.22
CA SER A 44 13.77 -7.93 -5.34
C SER A 44 12.39 -8.52 -5.02
N SER A 45 12.05 -8.67 -3.73
CA SER A 45 10.74 -9.16 -3.30
C SER A 45 9.69 -8.05 -3.22
N VAL A 46 10.06 -6.79 -3.43
CA VAL A 46 9.16 -5.66 -3.33
C VAL A 46 8.84 -5.12 -4.73
N LYS A 47 7.56 -4.87 -4.97
CA LYS A 47 7.08 -4.17 -6.17
C LYS A 47 6.30 -2.94 -5.76
N VAL A 48 6.51 -1.85 -6.48
CA VAL A 48 5.74 -0.62 -6.29
C VAL A 48 4.80 -0.46 -7.47
N PHE A 49 3.50 -0.45 -7.18
CA PHE A 49 2.45 -0.20 -8.17
C PHE A 49 2.04 1.25 -8.12
N VAL A 50 1.77 1.81 -9.28
CA VAL A 50 1.30 3.17 -9.42
C VAL A 50 0.08 3.18 -10.32
N CYS A 51 -0.94 3.94 -9.93
CA CYS A 51 -2.09 4.19 -10.79
C CYS A 51 -1.86 5.48 -11.57
N GLU A 52 -1.98 5.39 -12.89
CA GLU A 52 -1.79 6.52 -13.78
C GLU A 52 -3.10 6.90 -14.46
N ASP A 53 -3.37 8.19 -14.57
CA ASP A 53 -4.51 8.72 -15.30
C ASP A 53 -4.07 9.99 -16.04
N ARG A 54 -4.10 9.93 -17.38
CA ARG A 54 -3.73 11.06 -18.25
C ARG A 54 -2.36 11.65 -17.90
N ASN A 55 -1.34 10.80 -17.78
CA ASN A 55 0.04 11.17 -17.43
C ASN A 55 0.22 11.68 -15.99
N ARG A 56 -0.80 11.52 -15.15
CA ARG A 56 -0.70 11.85 -13.72
C ARG A 56 -0.69 10.58 -12.91
N LYS A 57 0.14 10.57 -11.86
CA LYS A 57 0.19 9.45 -10.92
C LYS A 57 -0.74 9.78 -9.76
N THR A 58 -1.73 8.92 -9.55
CA THR A 58 -2.86 9.22 -8.66
C THR A 58 -2.89 8.37 -7.40
N GLY A 59 -2.13 7.29 -7.37
CA GLY A 59 -2.06 6.41 -6.22
C GLY A 59 -0.86 5.49 -6.30
N MET A 60 -0.46 4.94 -5.16
CA MET A 60 0.69 4.04 -5.03
C MET A 60 0.37 2.90 -4.07
N MET A 61 0.99 1.76 -4.32
CA MET A 61 0.96 0.62 -3.42
C MET A 61 2.31 -0.06 -3.40
N VAL A 62 2.86 -0.25 -2.20
CA VAL A 62 4.08 -1.00 -2.00
C VAL A 62 3.71 -2.42 -1.56
N LEU A 63 4.15 -3.40 -2.32
CA LEU A 63 3.78 -4.80 -2.15
C LEU A 63 5.01 -5.64 -1.94
N LYS A 64 5.02 -6.43 -0.87
CA LYS A 64 6.09 -7.39 -0.61
C LYS A 64 5.62 -8.80 -0.96
N LEU A 65 6.36 -9.46 -1.83
CA LEU A 65 6.01 -10.78 -2.34
C LEU A 65 6.70 -11.88 -1.53
N SER A 66 5.97 -12.95 -1.26
CA SER A 66 6.48 -14.21 -0.74
C SER A 66 6.01 -15.34 -1.65
N GLU A 67 6.23 -16.63 -1.28
CA GLU A 67 5.97 -17.75 -2.19
C GLU A 67 4.58 -17.77 -2.83
N ALA A 68 3.54 -17.54 -2.04
CA ALA A 68 2.16 -17.63 -2.53
C ALA A 68 1.30 -16.46 -2.05
N ALA A 69 1.91 -15.48 -1.38
CA ALA A 69 1.20 -14.36 -0.79
C ALA A 69 1.91 -13.05 -1.08
N ALA A 70 1.15 -11.96 -1.04
CA ALA A 70 1.68 -10.62 -1.13
C ALA A 70 1.16 -9.80 0.05
N GLU A 71 2.05 -9.04 0.69
CA GLU A 71 1.71 -8.15 1.78
C GLU A 71 1.69 -6.71 1.29
N ILE A 72 0.61 -6.01 1.54
CA ILE A 72 0.53 -4.57 1.29
C ILE A 72 1.27 -3.87 2.43
N ILE A 73 2.46 -3.32 2.13
CA ILE A 73 3.22 -2.53 3.10
C ILE A 73 2.59 -1.16 3.26
N GLY A 74 2.13 -0.57 2.17
CA GLY A 74 1.41 0.68 2.18
C GLY A 74 0.62 0.87 0.90
N ILE A 75 -0.50 1.56 1.01
CA ILE A 75 -1.36 1.92 -0.11
C ILE A 75 -1.91 3.32 0.14
N ALA A 76 -1.81 4.19 -0.84
CA ALA A 76 -2.26 5.56 -0.71
C ALA A 76 -2.77 6.10 -2.04
N VAL A 77 -3.77 6.96 -1.96
CA VAL A 77 -4.34 7.66 -3.12
C VAL A 77 -4.16 9.16 -2.90
N SER A 78 -3.72 9.86 -3.93
CA SER A 78 -3.61 11.33 -3.89
C SER A 78 -4.94 11.94 -3.45
N GLU A 79 -4.89 12.92 -2.56
CA GLU A 79 -6.07 13.56 -1.99
C GLU A 79 -7.06 14.02 -3.05
N LYS A 80 -6.57 14.55 -4.15
CA LYS A 80 -7.41 15.05 -5.26
C LYS A 80 -8.17 13.96 -6.01
N PHE A 81 -7.75 12.71 -5.86
CA PHE A 81 -8.28 11.59 -6.62
C PHE A 81 -8.97 10.54 -5.76
N ARG A 82 -9.21 10.82 -4.49
CA ARG A 82 -9.89 9.90 -3.58
C ARG A 82 -11.36 9.70 -3.97
N HIS A 83 -11.95 8.61 -3.50
CA HIS A 83 -13.34 8.22 -3.74
C HIS A 83 -13.66 7.92 -5.21
N ARG A 84 -12.66 7.50 -5.98
CA ARG A 84 -12.81 7.13 -7.40
C ARG A 84 -12.48 5.66 -7.67
N GLY A 85 -12.29 4.86 -6.63
CA GLY A 85 -11.98 3.44 -6.76
C GLY A 85 -10.54 3.11 -7.09
N ILE A 86 -9.60 4.07 -6.96
CA ILE A 86 -8.19 3.86 -7.29
C ILE A 86 -7.54 2.85 -6.36
N GLY A 87 -7.78 2.93 -5.05
CA GLY A 87 -7.25 1.96 -4.10
C GLY A 87 -7.71 0.54 -4.42
N LYS A 88 -8.97 0.37 -4.78
CA LYS A 88 -9.50 -0.94 -5.19
C LYS A 88 -8.83 -1.44 -6.46
N GLN A 89 -8.58 -0.57 -7.43
CA GLN A 89 -7.89 -0.95 -8.67
C GLN A 89 -6.46 -1.41 -8.39
N LEU A 90 -5.75 -0.76 -7.47
CA LEU A 90 -4.43 -1.19 -7.05
C LEU A 90 -4.47 -2.61 -6.48
N ILE A 91 -5.42 -2.89 -5.60
CA ILE A 91 -5.58 -4.22 -5.01
C ILE A 91 -5.93 -5.27 -6.06
N LEU A 92 -6.83 -4.96 -6.98
CA LEU A 92 -7.20 -5.88 -8.06
C LEU A 92 -5.99 -6.22 -8.94
N SER A 93 -5.10 -5.25 -9.16
CA SER A 93 -3.87 -5.50 -9.92
C SER A 93 -2.94 -6.46 -9.20
N ALA A 94 -2.85 -6.36 -7.87
CA ALA A 94 -2.09 -7.33 -7.07
C ALA A 94 -2.68 -8.74 -7.18
N MET A 95 -4.00 -8.85 -7.21
CA MET A 95 -4.68 -10.15 -7.34
C MET A 95 -4.44 -10.80 -8.71
N GLU A 96 -4.07 -10.04 -9.71
CA GLU A 96 -3.77 -10.57 -11.05
C GLU A 96 -2.34 -11.10 -11.19
N LEU A 97 -1.49 -10.92 -10.19
CA LEU A 97 -0.12 -11.43 -10.23
C LEU A 97 -0.11 -12.95 -10.25
N ASP A 98 0.69 -13.52 -11.13
CA ASP A 98 0.86 -14.97 -11.23
C ASP A 98 1.52 -15.52 -9.97
N GLY A 99 1.02 -16.67 -9.49
CA GLY A 99 1.56 -17.34 -8.33
C GLY A 99 1.14 -16.77 -6.99
N ILE A 100 0.38 -15.67 -6.97
CA ILE A 100 -0.13 -15.09 -5.73
C ILE A 100 -1.56 -15.59 -5.50
N GLY A 101 -1.77 -16.25 -4.37
CA GLY A 101 -3.09 -16.75 -3.98
C GLY A 101 -3.73 -15.96 -2.85
N ARG A 102 -2.99 -15.07 -2.21
CA ARG A 102 -3.49 -14.34 -1.04
C ARG A 102 -2.81 -12.98 -0.94
N ILE A 103 -3.60 -11.95 -0.65
CA ILE A 103 -3.14 -10.61 -0.33
C ILE A 103 -3.37 -10.37 1.15
N GLU A 104 -2.36 -9.86 1.84
CA GLU A 104 -2.42 -9.58 3.28
C GLU A 104 -2.10 -8.13 3.55
N ALA A 105 -2.68 -7.57 4.62
CA ALA A 105 -2.39 -6.22 5.08
C ALA A 105 -2.63 -6.13 6.59
N GLN A 106 -1.88 -5.26 7.25
CA GLN A 106 -2.14 -4.89 8.64
C GLN A 106 -2.63 -3.45 8.68
N THR A 107 -3.64 -3.19 9.49
CA THR A 107 -4.24 -1.86 9.57
C THR A 107 -4.81 -1.59 10.96
N ASP A 108 -5.37 -0.39 11.13
CA ASP A 108 -5.96 0.11 12.37
C ASP A 108 -7.47 0.41 12.19
N ASP A 109 -8.08 0.95 13.24
CA ASP A 109 -9.51 1.32 13.21
C ASP A 109 -9.83 2.37 12.14
N ASP A 110 -8.89 3.24 11.82
CA ASP A 110 -9.15 4.32 10.85
C ASP A 110 -9.21 3.81 9.41
N SER A 111 -8.47 2.76 9.09
CA SER A 111 -8.34 2.27 7.71
C SER A 111 -9.03 0.94 7.45
N ILE A 112 -9.52 0.25 8.49
CA ILE A 112 -10.15 -1.07 8.31
C ILE A 112 -11.36 -1.03 7.37
N GLY A 113 -12.09 0.08 7.36
CA GLY A 113 -13.26 0.25 6.49
C GLY A 113 -12.93 0.11 5.01
N PHE A 114 -11.78 0.62 4.59
CA PHE A 114 -11.33 0.48 3.21
C PHE A 114 -11.14 -1.00 2.83
N TYR A 115 -10.47 -1.77 3.68
CA TYR A 115 -10.23 -3.19 3.43
C TYR A 115 -11.52 -4.00 3.44
N ARG A 116 -12.45 -3.67 4.34
CA ARG A 116 -13.79 -4.30 4.36
C ARG A 116 -14.53 -4.07 3.05
N ARG A 117 -14.49 -2.85 2.52
CA ARG A 117 -15.14 -2.53 1.24
C ARG A 117 -14.50 -3.27 0.07
N CYS A 118 -13.22 -3.62 0.17
CA CYS A 118 -12.52 -4.40 -0.84
C CYS A 118 -12.74 -5.91 -0.71
N GLY A 119 -13.50 -6.35 0.29
CA GLY A 119 -13.84 -7.76 0.47
C GLY A 119 -12.85 -8.55 1.32
N PHE A 120 -11.94 -7.89 2.04
CA PHE A 120 -11.00 -8.56 2.93
C PHE A 120 -11.71 -9.14 4.14
N SER A 121 -11.27 -10.33 4.54
CA SER A 121 -11.55 -10.86 5.88
C SER A 121 -10.58 -10.25 6.87
N GLU A 122 -10.91 -10.28 8.16
CA GLU A 122 -10.07 -9.65 9.17
C GLU A 122 -10.01 -10.43 10.47
N GLU A 123 -8.89 -10.32 11.16
CA GLU A 123 -8.70 -10.78 12.52
C GLU A 123 -8.24 -9.60 13.36
N LYS A 124 -9.01 -9.28 14.40
CA LYS A 124 -8.70 -8.18 15.32
C LYS A 124 -7.78 -8.65 16.42
N SER A 125 -6.77 -7.87 16.74
CA SER A 125 -5.93 -8.09 17.90
C SER A 125 -5.74 -6.79 18.67
N ILE A 126 -5.47 -6.93 19.97
CA ILE A 126 -5.17 -5.79 20.86
C ILE A 126 -3.76 -6.00 21.34
N ILE A 127 -2.90 -5.01 21.09
CA ILE A 127 -1.51 -5.04 21.51
C ILE A 127 -1.35 -4.09 22.68
N ASP A 128 -0.91 -4.61 23.82
CA ASP A 128 -0.71 -3.80 25.02
C ASP A 128 0.72 -3.29 25.06
N TYR A 129 0.84 -1.97 25.17
CA TYR A 129 2.11 -1.28 25.35
C TYR A 129 2.09 -0.59 26.72
N PRO A 130 3.26 -0.19 27.29
CA PRO A 130 3.29 0.54 28.54
C PRO A 130 2.44 1.82 28.54
N ASP A 131 2.30 2.46 27.37
CA ASP A 131 1.56 3.72 27.21
C ASP A 131 0.07 3.52 26.91
N GLY A 132 -0.40 2.27 26.79
CA GLY A 132 -1.78 1.97 26.46
C GLY A 132 -1.91 0.84 25.47
N SER A 133 -3.15 0.52 25.09
CA SER A 133 -3.45 -0.56 24.16
C SER A 133 -3.72 -0.02 22.76
N VAL A 134 -3.28 -0.76 21.74
CA VAL A 134 -3.49 -0.43 20.32
C VAL A 134 -4.27 -1.57 19.67
N VAL A 135 -5.32 -1.20 18.94
CA VAL A 135 -6.10 -2.15 18.15
C VAL A 135 -5.45 -2.29 16.77
N ARG A 136 -5.22 -3.54 16.36
CA ARG A 136 -4.68 -3.86 15.04
C ARG A 136 -5.55 -4.90 14.37
N TYR A 137 -5.61 -4.86 13.05
CA TYR A 137 -6.33 -5.82 12.24
C TYR A 137 -5.37 -6.46 11.26
N ASN A 138 -5.41 -7.80 11.21
CA ASN A 138 -4.75 -8.56 10.14
C ASN A 138 -5.82 -8.84 9.10
N CYS A 139 -5.64 -8.30 7.91
CA CYS A 139 -6.59 -8.41 6.81
C CYS A 139 -6.05 -9.34 5.74
N PHE A 140 -6.94 -10.11 5.13
CA PHE A 140 -6.53 -11.02 4.05
C PHE A 140 -7.63 -11.19 3.02
N LEU A 141 -7.20 -11.35 1.78
CA LEU A 141 -8.07 -11.59 0.64
C LEU A 141 -7.50 -12.75 -0.15
N ASN A 142 -8.26 -13.84 -0.22
CA ASN A 142 -7.88 -15.03 -0.99
C ASN A 142 -8.35 -14.89 -2.44
N LYS A 143 -7.50 -15.37 -3.32
CA LYS A 143 -7.80 -15.37 -4.75
C LYS A 143 -8.86 -16.42 -5.11
#